data_b5d4b04d4cb57f94d2839f30f78ceab1
#
_entry.id   b5d4b04d4cb57f94d2839f30f78ceab1
#
_cell.length_a   1.000
_cell.length_b   1.000
_cell.length_c   1.000
_cell.angle_alpha   90.00
_cell.angle_beta   90.00
_cell.angle_gamma   90.00
#
_symmetry.space_group_name_H-M   'P 1'
#
loop_
_entity.id
_entity.type
_entity.pdbx_description
1 polymer ?
#
loop_
_entity_poly.entity_id
_entity_poly.type
_entity_poly.pdbx_seq_one_letter_code
_entity_poly.pdbx_strand_id
1 'polypeptide(L)'
;MTIIITGGAGFIGSNFIFHMLKKYPDDRIICLDKLTYAGNLSTLAPIMDNPNFRFVKADICDREAVYKLFEEEHPDIVVNFAAESHVDRSIENPEIFLKTNIIGTATLMDACREYGIQRYHQVSTDEVYGDLPLDRPDLFFTEETPIHTSSPYSSSKAGADLLVQSYYRTYGLPVSISRCSNNYGPYHFPEKLIPLMIVNALADKQLPVYGEGLNVRDWLYVEDHCKAIDLIIHKGRVGEVYNVGGHNEKQNIEIVKIICKELGKPESLITHVGDRKGHDMRYAIDPTKIHNELVWLPETKFEDGIKKTIQWYLDNRKWWETIISGEYQHYYAKMYGNR
;
A
#
# COMPACT_ATOMS: atom_id res chain seq x y z
N MET A 1 24.15 -4.22 -0.93
CA MET A 1 23.41 -4.62 0.28
C MET A 1 22.45 -5.74 -0.07
N THR A 2 22.01 -6.53 0.94
CA THR A 2 20.96 -7.52 0.78
C THR A 2 19.68 -7.00 1.45
N ILE A 3 18.59 -6.89 0.68
CA ILE A 3 17.34 -6.31 1.16
C ILE A 3 16.21 -7.32 0.99
N ILE A 4 15.53 -7.68 2.08
CA ILE A 4 14.29 -8.45 2.02
C ILE A 4 13.12 -7.47 1.91
N ILE A 5 12.29 -7.67 0.89
CA ILE A 5 11.05 -6.93 0.64
C ILE A 5 9.89 -7.91 0.73
N THR A 6 9.09 -7.80 1.79
CA THR A 6 7.91 -8.64 1.95
C THR A 6 6.71 -8.03 1.24
N GLY A 7 5.77 -8.84 0.75
CA GLY A 7 4.63 -8.33 -0.03
C GLY A 7 5.04 -7.73 -1.39
N GLY A 8 6.20 -8.15 -1.91
CA GLY A 8 6.79 -7.58 -3.12
C GLY A 8 6.10 -7.98 -4.43
N ALA A 9 5.22 -8.98 -4.43
CA ALA A 9 4.37 -9.31 -5.58
C ALA A 9 3.06 -8.51 -5.61
N GLY A 10 2.81 -7.67 -4.59
CA GLY A 10 1.70 -6.72 -4.51
C GLY A 10 2.01 -5.39 -5.19
N PHE A 11 1.06 -4.46 -5.13
CA PHE A 11 1.10 -3.17 -5.81
C PHE A 11 2.32 -2.30 -5.44
N ILE A 12 2.39 -1.83 -4.19
CA ILE A 12 3.45 -0.90 -3.78
C ILE A 12 4.80 -1.62 -3.72
N GLY A 13 4.82 -2.85 -3.19
CA GLY A 13 6.03 -3.65 -3.06
C GLY A 13 6.73 -3.94 -4.38
N SER A 14 5.99 -4.24 -5.46
CA SER A 14 6.58 -4.48 -6.78
C SER A 14 7.18 -3.20 -7.38
N ASN A 15 6.47 -2.07 -7.29
CA ASN A 15 7.00 -0.78 -7.73
C ASN A 15 8.26 -0.41 -6.94
N PHE A 16 8.31 -0.71 -5.65
CA PHE A 16 9.49 -0.48 -4.83
C PHE A 16 10.66 -1.37 -5.26
N ILE A 17 10.41 -2.66 -5.55
CA ILE A 17 11.45 -3.56 -6.09
C ILE A 17 12.01 -3.02 -7.41
N PHE A 18 11.14 -2.59 -8.34
CA PHE A 18 11.58 -2.01 -9.61
C PHE A 18 12.42 -0.75 -9.41
N HIS A 19 12.00 0.12 -8.48
CA HIS A 19 12.76 1.32 -8.12
C HIS A 19 14.14 0.96 -7.59
N MET A 20 14.24 0.02 -6.65
CA MET A 20 15.49 -0.37 -6.01
C MET A 20 16.45 -1.02 -7.00
N LEU A 21 16.00 -1.99 -7.78
CA LEU A 21 16.84 -2.66 -8.80
C LEU A 21 17.35 -1.68 -9.88
N LYS A 22 16.56 -0.66 -10.23
CA LYS A 22 16.97 0.38 -11.19
C LYS A 22 18.00 1.33 -10.58
N LYS A 23 17.81 1.73 -9.33
CA LYS A 23 18.64 2.75 -8.66
C LYS A 23 19.91 2.16 -8.06
N TYR A 24 19.84 0.94 -7.57
CA TYR A 24 20.91 0.21 -6.90
C TYR A 24 21.12 -1.16 -7.57
N PRO A 25 21.67 -1.20 -8.79
CA PRO A 25 21.77 -2.42 -9.59
C PRO A 25 22.67 -3.50 -8.97
N ASP A 26 23.56 -3.12 -8.05
CA ASP A 26 24.46 -4.03 -7.35
C ASP A 26 23.88 -4.60 -6.04
N ASP A 27 22.72 -4.08 -5.59
CA ASP A 27 22.05 -4.58 -4.39
C ASP A 27 21.27 -5.86 -4.70
N ARG A 28 21.33 -6.82 -3.77
CA ARG A 28 20.56 -8.05 -3.84
C ARG A 28 19.18 -7.85 -3.23
N ILE A 29 18.15 -8.06 -4.01
CA ILE A 29 16.75 -7.91 -3.60
C ILE A 29 16.09 -9.28 -3.49
N ILE A 30 15.59 -9.59 -2.31
CA ILE A 30 14.81 -10.81 -2.05
C ILE A 30 13.35 -10.43 -1.82
N CYS A 31 12.47 -10.88 -2.70
CA CYS A 31 11.02 -10.71 -2.57
C CYS A 31 10.43 -11.90 -1.82
N LEU A 32 9.91 -11.68 -0.62
CA LEU A 32 9.14 -12.67 0.11
C LEU A 32 7.65 -12.36 -0.02
N ASP A 33 6.87 -13.26 -0.62
CA ASP A 33 5.44 -13.08 -0.79
C ASP A 33 4.70 -14.41 -0.70
N LYS A 34 3.53 -14.41 -0.07
CA LYS A 34 2.67 -15.59 0.08
C LYS A 34 1.86 -15.88 -1.18
N LEU A 35 1.73 -14.89 -2.08
CA LEU A 35 0.86 -14.92 -3.26
C LEU A 35 -0.60 -15.17 -2.87
N THR A 36 -1.16 -14.30 -2.02
CA THR A 36 -2.58 -14.21 -1.77
C THR A 36 -3.30 -13.53 -2.94
N TYR A 37 -4.56 -13.21 -2.80
CA TYR A 37 -5.39 -12.66 -3.87
C TYR A 37 -4.80 -11.40 -4.57
N ALA A 38 -4.07 -10.55 -3.85
CA ALA A 38 -3.47 -9.32 -4.37
C ALA A 38 -1.99 -9.45 -4.77
N GLY A 39 -1.34 -10.58 -4.46
CA GLY A 39 0.04 -10.88 -4.83
C GLY A 39 0.09 -11.69 -6.13
N ASN A 40 0.65 -11.13 -7.18
CA ASN A 40 0.68 -11.75 -8.50
C ASN A 40 2.11 -11.88 -9.03
N LEU A 41 2.55 -13.12 -9.26
CA LEU A 41 3.90 -13.38 -9.78
C LEU A 41 4.12 -12.79 -11.19
N SER A 42 3.05 -12.67 -11.98
CA SER A 42 3.11 -12.00 -13.30
C SER A 42 3.54 -10.53 -13.22
N THR A 43 3.32 -9.87 -12.08
CA THR A 43 3.80 -8.50 -11.82
C THR A 43 5.33 -8.44 -11.83
N LEU A 44 5.98 -9.47 -11.31
CA LEU A 44 7.45 -9.56 -11.21
C LEU A 44 8.12 -10.15 -12.47
N ALA A 45 7.33 -10.57 -13.47
CA ALA A 45 7.87 -11.19 -14.70
C ALA A 45 9.01 -10.40 -15.34
N PRO A 46 9.00 -9.05 -15.42
CA PRO A 46 10.08 -8.28 -16.06
C PRO A 46 11.45 -8.41 -15.37
N ILE A 47 11.49 -8.87 -14.13
CA ILE A 47 12.72 -8.92 -13.31
C ILE A 47 13.11 -10.33 -12.85
N MET A 48 12.34 -11.36 -13.22
CA MET A 48 12.59 -12.74 -12.77
C MET A 48 13.95 -13.29 -13.18
N ASP A 49 14.50 -12.82 -14.30
CA ASP A 49 15.82 -13.23 -14.80
C ASP A 49 16.97 -12.30 -14.33
N ASN A 50 16.67 -11.31 -13.49
CA ASN A 50 17.70 -10.43 -12.93
C ASN A 50 18.56 -11.21 -11.91
N PRO A 51 19.91 -11.27 -12.08
CA PRO A 51 20.78 -12.05 -11.19
C PRO A 51 20.78 -11.55 -9.73
N ASN A 52 20.42 -10.29 -9.51
CA ASN A 52 20.34 -9.68 -8.18
C ASN A 52 18.93 -9.73 -7.59
N PHE A 53 17.98 -10.44 -8.23
CA PHE A 53 16.62 -10.64 -7.73
C PHE A 53 16.36 -12.10 -7.41
N ARG A 54 15.74 -12.36 -6.25
CA ARG A 54 15.25 -13.68 -5.85
C ARG A 54 13.81 -13.57 -5.35
N PHE A 55 12.92 -14.42 -5.89
CA PHE A 55 11.57 -14.60 -5.36
C PHE A 55 11.51 -15.80 -4.40
N VAL A 56 10.87 -15.62 -3.26
CA VAL A 56 10.64 -16.66 -2.24
C VAL A 56 9.15 -16.67 -1.89
N LYS A 57 8.48 -17.79 -2.14
CA LYS A 57 7.08 -17.97 -1.75
C LYS A 57 7.01 -18.45 -0.31
N ALA A 58 6.64 -17.56 0.61
CA ALA A 58 6.45 -17.88 2.02
C ALA A 58 5.46 -16.93 2.69
N ASP A 59 4.88 -17.35 3.82
CA ASP A 59 4.06 -16.52 4.70
C ASP A 59 4.96 -15.85 5.75
N ILE A 60 4.82 -14.56 5.97
CA ILE A 60 5.55 -13.85 7.04
C ILE A 60 5.19 -14.37 8.45
N CYS A 61 4.06 -15.08 8.60
CA CYS A 61 3.67 -15.76 9.82
C CYS A 61 4.38 -17.13 10.01
N ASP A 62 4.99 -17.67 8.97
CA ASP A 62 5.75 -18.91 9.04
C ASP A 62 7.15 -18.64 9.58
N ARG A 63 7.30 -18.82 10.91
CA ARG A 63 8.54 -18.55 11.62
C ARG A 63 9.73 -19.35 11.07
N GLU A 64 9.51 -20.62 10.77
CA GLU A 64 10.57 -21.49 10.28
C GLU A 64 11.06 -21.03 8.90
N ALA A 65 10.15 -20.74 7.98
CA ALA A 65 10.47 -20.25 6.65
C ALA A 65 11.18 -18.89 6.70
N VAL A 66 10.72 -17.96 7.57
CA VAL A 66 11.34 -16.64 7.74
C VAL A 66 12.76 -16.77 8.29
N TYR A 67 12.97 -17.53 9.34
CA TYR A 67 14.29 -17.72 9.96
C TYR A 67 15.29 -18.40 9.01
N LYS A 68 14.84 -19.42 8.30
CA LYS A 68 15.65 -20.07 7.26
C LYS A 68 16.09 -19.08 6.18
N LEU A 69 15.18 -18.20 5.73
CA LEU A 69 15.51 -17.17 4.74
C LEU A 69 16.56 -16.18 5.27
N PHE A 70 16.45 -15.76 6.53
CA PHE A 70 17.44 -14.86 7.15
C PHE A 70 18.81 -15.53 7.31
N GLU A 71 18.82 -16.83 7.66
CA GLU A 71 20.05 -17.61 7.74
C GLU A 71 20.73 -17.78 6.37
N GLU A 72 19.95 -17.98 5.30
CA GLU A 72 20.48 -18.12 3.94
C GLU A 72 21.00 -16.80 3.35
N GLU A 73 20.25 -15.70 3.55
CA GLU A 73 20.49 -14.45 2.81
C GLU A 73 21.24 -13.38 3.61
N HIS A 74 21.29 -13.48 4.94
CA HIS A 74 21.91 -12.49 5.83
C HIS A 74 21.55 -11.05 5.49
N PRO A 75 20.25 -10.66 5.55
CA PRO A 75 19.80 -9.37 5.08
C PRO A 75 20.37 -8.21 5.91
N ASP A 76 20.68 -7.11 5.22
CA ASP A 76 21.02 -5.84 5.85
C ASP A 76 19.77 -5.05 6.24
N ILE A 77 18.76 -5.06 5.36
CA ILE A 77 17.53 -4.28 5.50
C ILE A 77 16.32 -5.17 5.25
N VAL A 78 15.25 -4.95 6.02
CA VAL A 78 13.93 -5.54 5.78
C VAL A 78 12.90 -4.43 5.60
N VAL A 79 12.16 -4.47 4.50
CA VAL A 79 11.04 -3.55 4.21
C VAL A 79 9.75 -4.35 4.16
N ASN A 80 8.85 -4.11 5.11
CA ASN A 80 7.61 -4.87 5.26
C ASN A 80 6.44 -4.17 4.57
N PHE A 81 6.08 -4.64 3.36
CA PHE A 81 4.84 -4.30 2.66
C PHE A 81 3.76 -5.37 2.83
N ALA A 82 4.12 -6.58 3.29
CA ALA A 82 3.17 -7.68 3.43
C ALA A 82 2.08 -7.31 4.43
N ALA A 83 0.84 -7.28 3.96
CA ALA A 83 -0.34 -6.98 4.76
C ALA A 83 -1.62 -7.46 4.07
N GLU A 84 -2.61 -7.83 4.86
CA GLU A 84 -3.99 -7.77 4.43
C GLU A 84 -4.42 -6.29 4.42
N SER A 85 -4.99 -5.77 3.32
CA SER A 85 -5.13 -4.32 3.11
C SER A 85 -6.50 -3.85 2.62
N HIS A 86 -7.48 -4.73 2.46
CA HIS A 86 -8.80 -4.34 1.98
C HIS A 86 -9.79 -4.17 3.14
N VAL A 87 -10.28 -2.95 3.37
CA VAL A 87 -11.15 -2.63 4.51
C VAL A 87 -12.41 -3.49 4.53
N ASP A 88 -13.13 -3.64 3.40
CA ASP A 88 -14.34 -4.46 3.36
C ASP A 88 -14.08 -5.92 3.75
N ARG A 89 -12.95 -6.50 3.30
CA ARG A 89 -12.53 -7.85 3.72
C ARG A 89 -12.24 -7.91 5.22
N SER A 90 -11.71 -6.83 5.81
CA SER A 90 -11.45 -6.78 7.26
C SER A 90 -12.73 -6.77 8.10
N ILE A 91 -13.81 -6.22 7.57
CA ILE A 91 -15.13 -6.23 8.21
C ILE A 91 -15.73 -7.64 8.19
N GLU A 92 -15.50 -8.39 7.11
CA GLU A 92 -15.99 -9.77 6.96
C GLU A 92 -15.16 -10.78 7.76
N ASN A 93 -13.84 -10.64 7.75
CA ASN A 93 -12.91 -11.57 8.40
C ASN A 93 -11.74 -10.81 9.05
N PRO A 94 -11.91 -10.24 10.25
CA PRO A 94 -10.87 -9.48 10.93
C PRO A 94 -9.67 -10.34 11.38
N GLU A 95 -9.87 -11.62 11.65
CA GLU A 95 -8.83 -12.50 12.20
C GLU A 95 -7.61 -12.61 11.28
N ILE A 96 -7.80 -12.74 9.98
CA ILE A 96 -6.68 -12.83 9.03
C ILE A 96 -5.83 -11.56 9.02
N PHE A 97 -6.44 -10.39 9.26
CA PHE A 97 -5.74 -9.11 9.38
C PHE A 97 -4.86 -9.07 10.64
N LEU A 98 -5.39 -9.52 11.78
CA LEU A 98 -4.60 -9.61 13.02
C LEU A 98 -3.44 -10.58 12.86
N LYS A 99 -3.68 -11.74 12.28
CA LYS A 99 -2.65 -12.74 12.03
C LYS A 99 -1.54 -12.21 11.12
N THR A 100 -1.90 -11.71 9.93
CA THR A 100 -0.90 -11.24 8.96
C THR A 100 -0.24 -9.95 9.44
N ASN A 101 -1.02 -8.93 9.79
CA ASN A 101 -0.47 -7.59 10.02
C ASN A 101 0.23 -7.45 11.37
N ILE A 102 -0.19 -8.20 12.42
CA ILE A 102 0.42 -8.10 13.74
C ILE A 102 1.38 -9.28 13.99
N ILE A 103 0.91 -10.52 13.90
CA ILE A 103 1.74 -11.69 14.20
C ILE A 103 2.84 -11.84 13.16
N GLY A 104 2.53 -11.66 11.86
CA GLY A 104 3.55 -11.68 10.80
C GLY A 104 4.61 -10.61 11.00
N THR A 105 4.22 -9.39 11.38
CA THR A 105 5.17 -8.31 11.73
C THR A 105 6.05 -8.71 12.93
N ALA A 106 5.48 -9.30 13.98
CA ALA A 106 6.26 -9.78 15.13
C ALA A 106 7.29 -10.84 14.72
N THR A 107 6.90 -11.80 13.88
CA THR A 107 7.79 -12.86 13.38
C THR A 107 8.98 -12.27 12.62
N LEU A 108 8.74 -11.28 11.73
CA LEU A 108 9.81 -10.60 11.01
C LEU A 108 10.75 -9.84 11.95
N MET A 109 10.21 -9.11 12.93
CA MET A 109 11.02 -8.33 13.87
C MET A 109 11.84 -9.22 14.82
N ASP A 110 11.30 -10.37 15.23
CA ASP A 110 12.06 -11.36 16.00
C ASP A 110 13.27 -11.85 15.20
N ALA A 111 13.08 -12.21 13.93
CA ALA A 111 14.18 -12.59 13.04
C ALA A 111 15.18 -11.43 12.86
N CYS A 112 14.68 -10.22 12.62
CA CYS A 112 15.52 -9.02 12.53
C CYS A 112 16.41 -8.82 13.76
N ARG A 113 15.86 -9.04 14.95
CA ARG A 113 16.59 -8.93 16.21
C ARG A 113 17.63 -10.02 16.35
N GLU A 114 17.30 -11.27 16.01
CA GLU A 114 18.21 -12.41 16.15
C GLU A 114 19.40 -12.33 15.19
N TYR A 115 19.15 -11.89 13.96
CA TYR A 115 20.21 -11.79 12.92
C TYR A 115 20.88 -10.41 12.87
N GLY A 116 20.47 -9.44 13.73
CA GLY A 116 21.16 -8.16 13.91
C GLY A 116 21.17 -7.27 12.67
N ILE A 117 20.02 -7.06 12.04
CA ILE A 117 19.90 -6.25 10.82
C ILE A 117 20.21 -4.76 11.06
N GLN A 118 20.55 -4.04 9.99
CA GLN A 118 20.86 -2.60 10.04
C GLN A 118 19.59 -1.74 10.07
N ARG A 119 18.49 -2.19 9.44
CA ARG A 119 17.23 -1.44 9.38
C ARG A 119 16.02 -2.35 9.15
N TYR A 120 14.98 -2.18 9.97
CA TYR A 120 13.61 -2.65 9.68
C TYR A 120 12.72 -1.45 9.33
N HIS A 121 12.01 -1.53 8.21
CA HIS A 121 11.05 -0.50 7.83
C HIS A 121 9.64 -1.08 7.70
N GLN A 122 8.68 -0.48 8.43
CA GLN A 122 7.27 -0.83 8.38
C GLN A 122 6.52 0.15 7.46
N VAL A 123 5.91 -0.36 6.41
CA VAL A 123 4.99 0.44 5.58
C VAL A 123 3.60 0.37 6.20
N SER A 124 3.09 1.52 6.65
CA SER A 124 1.79 1.70 7.30
C SER A 124 0.89 2.66 6.51
N THR A 125 -0.17 3.13 7.10
CA THR A 125 -1.24 3.90 6.47
C THR A 125 -1.68 5.07 7.35
N ASP A 126 -2.17 6.15 6.76
CA ASP A 126 -2.81 7.27 7.43
C ASP A 126 -4.15 6.88 8.09
N GLU A 127 -4.77 5.78 7.67
CA GLU A 127 -6.00 5.28 8.26
C GLU A 127 -5.87 4.93 9.76
N VAL A 128 -4.65 4.82 10.29
CA VAL A 128 -4.41 4.61 11.72
C VAL A 128 -4.80 5.83 12.57
N TYR A 129 -4.82 7.02 11.97
CA TYR A 129 -5.18 8.27 12.65
C TYR A 129 -6.69 8.48 12.82
N GLY A 130 -7.51 7.78 12.02
CA GLY A 130 -8.96 7.90 12.03
C GLY A 130 -9.48 8.93 11.03
N ASP A 131 -10.53 9.66 11.40
CA ASP A 131 -11.32 10.52 10.51
C ASP A 131 -11.10 12.01 10.77
N LEU A 132 -11.07 12.81 9.73
CA LEU A 132 -11.10 14.26 9.79
C LEU A 132 -12.45 14.79 9.30
N PRO A 133 -13.02 15.83 9.96
CA PRO A 133 -14.27 16.41 9.53
C PRO A 133 -14.11 17.18 8.20
N LEU A 134 -15.12 17.08 7.33
CA LEU A 134 -15.11 17.74 6.01
C LEU A 134 -15.15 19.27 6.10
N ASP A 135 -15.75 19.83 7.16
CA ASP A 135 -15.89 21.26 7.39
C ASP A 135 -14.64 21.92 8.01
N ARG A 136 -13.59 21.13 8.26
CA ARG A 136 -12.31 21.59 8.82
C ARG A 136 -11.14 21.29 7.88
N PRO A 137 -11.07 21.95 6.70
CA PRO A 137 -9.99 21.71 5.73
C PRO A 137 -8.60 22.14 6.24
N ASP A 138 -8.55 22.88 7.34
CA ASP A 138 -7.34 23.32 8.04
C ASP A 138 -6.67 22.21 8.87
N LEU A 139 -7.38 21.11 9.15
CA LEU A 139 -6.85 20.01 9.95
C LEU A 139 -6.11 18.98 9.07
N PHE A 140 -4.95 18.55 9.58
CA PHE A 140 -4.12 17.49 8.97
C PHE A 140 -3.61 16.56 10.06
N PHE A 141 -3.40 15.29 9.70
CA PHE A 141 -2.70 14.34 10.57
C PHE A 141 -1.19 14.60 10.53
N THR A 142 -0.62 14.81 11.69
CA THR A 142 0.84 14.83 11.91
C THR A 142 1.28 13.52 12.56
N GLU A 143 2.56 13.26 12.65
CA GLU A 143 3.09 12.08 13.34
C GLU A 143 2.77 12.05 14.84
N GLU A 144 2.44 13.22 15.42
CA GLU A 144 2.01 13.39 16.83
C GLU A 144 0.50 13.17 17.03
N THR A 145 -0.28 13.07 15.96
CA THR A 145 -1.72 12.81 16.05
C THR A 145 -1.97 11.47 16.73
N PRO A 146 -2.83 11.41 17.76
CA PRO A 146 -3.19 10.16 18.41
C PRO A 146 -3.79 9.15 17.45
N ILE A 147 -3.46 7.87 17.64
CA ILE A 147 -4.05 6.77 16.87
C ILE A 147 -5.52 6.59 17.29
N HIS A 148 -6.43 6.64 16.31
CA HIS A 148 -7.87 6.51 16.53
C HIS A 148 -8.55 5.79 15.35
N THR A 149 -8.43 4.49 15.30
CA THR A 149 -8.81 3.66 14.16
C THR A 149 -10.32 3.42 14.03
N SER A 150 -10.84 3.37 12.79
CA SER A 150 -12.27 3.19 12.49
C SER A 150 -12.61 1.80 11.93
N SER A 151 -11.63 1.00 11.53
CA SER A 151 -11.85 -0.32 10.92
C SER A 151 -10.94 -1.41 11.51
N PRO A 152 -11.31 -2.71 11.38
CA PRO A 152 -10.40 -3.80 11.76
C PRO A 152 -9.07 -3.77 11.01
N TYR A 153 -9.06 -3.34 9.73
CA TYR A 153 -7.84 -3.12 8.98
C TYR A 153 -6.95 -2.06 9.63
N SER A 154 -7.47 -0.85 9.82
CA SER A 154 -6.68 0.24 10.43
C SER A 154 -6.21 -0.10 11.83
N SER A 155 -7.05 -0.82 12.62
CA SER A 155 -6.66 -1.32 13.94
C SER A 155 -5.51 -2.33 13.88
N SER A 156 -5.50 -3.23 12.90
CA SER A 156 -4.41 -4.18 12.72
C SER A 156 -3.10 -3.49 12.29
N LYS A 157 -3.18 -2.45 11.46
CA LYS A 157 -2.02 -1.63 11.08
C LYS A 157 -1.48 -0.82 12.25
N ALA A 158 -2.38 -0.20 13.03
CA ALA A 158 -2.01 0.52 14.26
C ALA A 158 -1.34 -0.41 15.28
N GLY A 159 -1.88 -1.62 15.46
CA GLY A 159 -1.26 -2.65 16.31
C GLY A 159 0.15 -3.02 15.87
N ALA A 160 0.37 -3.16 14.56
CA ALA A 160 1.70 -3.38 13.99
C ALA A 160 2.64 -2.20 14.25
N ASP A 161 2.18 -0.95 14.03
CA ASP A 161 2.97 0.26 14.29
C ASP A 161 3.43 0.36 15.76
N LEU A 162 2.50 0.14 16.69
CA LEU A 162 2.80 0.16 18.12
C LEU A 162 3.78 -0.96 18.52
N LEU A 163 3.64 -2.13 17.91
CA LEU A 163 4.56 -3.24 18.11
C LEU A 163 5.98 -2.89 17.60
N VAL A 164 6.09 -2.33 16.39
CA VAL A 164 7.37 -1.88 15.83
C VAL A 164 8.05 -0.85 16.74
N GLN A 165 7.31 0.14 17.22
CA GLN A 165 7.84 1.13 18.18
C GLN A 165 8.27 0.49 19.51
N SER A 166 7.56 -0.53 19.99
CA SER A 166 7.93 -1.23 21.21
C SER A 166 9.24 -2.01 21.07
N TYR A 167 9.48 -2.62 19.91
CA TYR A 167 10.76 -3.31 19.64
C TYR A 167 11.94 -2.36 19.63
N TYR A 168 11.78 -1.15 19.11
CA TYR A 168 12.78 -0.10 19.24
C TYR A 168 13.05 0.26 20.70
N ARG A 169 12.01 0.57 21.46
CA ARG A 169 12.14 1.01 22.85
C ARG A 169 12.65 -0.08 23.80
N THR A 170 12.26 -1.34 23.56
CA THR A 170 12.58 -2.47 24.45
C THR A 170 13.90 -3.13 24.08
N TYR A 171 14.16 -3.30 22.80
CA TYR A 171 15.29 -4.10 22.31
C TYR A 171 16.33 -3.28 21.55
N GLY A 172 16.08 -2.01 21.27
CA GLY A 172 16.96 -1.16 20.46
C GLY A 172 16.98 -1.56 18.98
N LEU A 173 15.97 -2.31 18.49
CA LEU A 173 15.91 -2.71 17.08
C LEU A 173 15.86 -1.45 16.20
N PRO A 174 16.74 -1.31 15.18
CA PRO A 174 16.78 -0.11 14.34
C PRO A 174 15.60 -0.08 13.36
N VAL A 175 14.48 0.50 13.79
CA VAL A 175 13.22 0.56 13.03
C VAL A 175 12.96 1.93 12.45
N SER A 176 12.08 1.98 11.44
CA SER A 176 11.39 3.18 10.97
C SER A 176 10.00 2.80 10.46
N ILE A 177 9.08 3.75 10.47
CA ILE A 177 7.69 3.56 9.99
C ILE A 177 7.36 4.66 8.99
N SER A 178 6.73 4.33 7.86
CA SER A 178 6.05 5.31 7.01
C SER A 178 4.54 5.12 7.11
N ARG A 179 3.78 6.21 7.29
CA ARG A 179 2.33 6.25 7.18
C ARG A 179 1.98 6.99 5.91
N CYS A 180 1.50 6.28 4.91
CA CYS A 180 1.23 6.88 3.61
C CYS A 180 -0.25 7.17 3.39
N SER A 181 -0.53 8.17 2.57
CA SER A 181 -1.85 8.42 2.00
C SER A 181 -2.21 7.41 0.91
N ASN A 182 -3.40 7.54 0.31
CA ASN A 182 -3.90 6.60 -0.70
C ASN A 182 -3.01 6.55 -1.93
N ASN A 183 -2.42 5.40 -2.21
CA ASN A 183 -1.55 5.21 -3.37
C ASN A 183 -2.35 4.88 -4.63
N TYR A 184 -1.85 5.33 -5.79
CA TYR A 184 -2.34 4.96 -7.11
C TYR A 184 -1.19 4.86 -8.11
N GLY A 185 -1.38 4.10 -9.20
CA GLY A 185 -0.35 3.92 -10.22
C GLY A 185 -0.36 2.53 -10.87
N PRO A 186 0.73 2.18 -11.57
CA PRO A 186 0.94 0.88 -12.21
C PRO A 186 0.81 -0.30 -11.24
N TYR A 187 0.25 -1.42 -11.71
CA TYR A 187 0.09 -2.67 -10.95
C TYR A 187 -0.86 -2.61 -9.74
N HIS A 188 -1.67 -1.53 -9.61
CA HIS A 188 -2.66 -1.44 -8.54
C HIS A 188 -3.79 -2.45 -8.78
N PHE A 189 -4.10 -3.28 -7.74
CA PHE A 189 -5.07 -4.38 -7.87
C PHE A 189 -6.49 -3.86 -8.15
N PRO A 190 -7.24 -4.45 -9.10
CA PRO A 190 -8.52 -3.91 -9.60
C PRO A 190 -9.71 -3.90 -8.62
N GLU A 191 -9.53 -4.23 -7.34
CA GLU A 191 -10.57 -4.06 -6.30
C GLU A 191 -10.59 -2.66 -5.66
N LYS A 192 -9.53 -1.86 -5.88
CA LYS A 192 -9.42 -0.51 -5.34
C LYS A 192 -10.05 0.52 -6.28
N LEU A 193 -10.45 1.68 -5.74
CA LEU A 193 -11.27 2.68 -6.44
C LEU A 193 -10.76 2.98 -7.87
N ILE A 194 -9.55 3.51 -8.00
CA ILE A 194 -9.04 3.97 -9.31
C ILE A 194 -8.98 2.82 -10.33
N PRO A 195 -8.29 1.69 -10.06
CA PRO A 195 -8.22 0.63 -11.06
C PRO A 195 -9.57 -0.03 -11.34
N LEU A 196 -10.44 -0.17 -10.33
CA LEU A 196 -11.79 -0.69 -10.52
C LEU A 196 -12.59 0.18 -11.50
N MET A 197 -12.56 1.50 -11.32
CA MET A 197 -13.28 2.42 -12.20
C MET A 197 -12.70 2.41 -13.62
N ILE A 198 -11.38 2.35 -13.77
CA ILE A 198 -10.73 2.24 -15.09
C ILE A 198 -11.19 0.97 -15.81
N VAL A 199 -11.08 -0.19 -15.15
CA VAL A 199 -11.40 -1.50 -15.75
C VAL A 199 -12.88 -1.58 -16.10
N ASN A 200 -13.78 -1.13 -15.22
CA ASN A 200 -15.21 -1.12 -15.49
C ASN A 200 -15.56 -0.15 -16.64
N ALA A 201 -15.00 1.06 -16.66
CA ALA A 201 -15.23 2.03 -17.72
C ALA A 201 -14.77 1.50 -19.08
N LEU A 202 -13.61 0.82 -19.15
CA LEU A 202 -13.12 0.18 -20.36
C LEU A 202 -14.04 -0.94 -20.88
N ALA A 203 -14.80 -1.57 -19.97
CA ALA A 203 -15.75 -2.63 -20.29
C ALA A 203 -17.21 -2.13 -20.43
N ASP A 204 -17.43 -0.79 -20.42
CA ASP A 204 -18.77 -0.15 -20.43
C ASP A 204 -19.70 -0.66 -19.31
N LYS A 205 -19.11 -1.02 -18.15
CA LYS A 205 -19.85 -1.46 -16.97
C LYS A 205 -20.13 -0.30 -16.03
N GLN A 206 -21.08 -0.51 -15.12
CA GLN A 206 -21.39 0.44 -14.05
C GLN A 206 -20.15 0.73 -13.18
N LEU A 207 -20.04 2.00 -12.75
CA LEU A 207 -19.00 2.51 -11.89
C LEU A 207 -19.57 2.71 -10.48
N PRO A 208 -19.45 1.72 -9.58
CA PRO A 208 -20.08 1.78 -8.26
C PRO A 208 -19.36 2.77 -7.35
N VAL A 209 -20.10 3.77 -6.86
CA VAL A 209 -19.62 4.78 -5.92
C VAL A 209 -20.37 4.61 -4.60
N TYR A 210 -19.64 4.44 -3.49
CA TYR A 210 -20.22 4.34 -2.17
C TYR A 210 -20.88 5.66 -1.75
N GLY A 211 -22.14 5.60 -1.27
CA GLY A 211 -22.92 6.77 -0.88
C GLY A 211 -22.94 7.82 -1.98
N GLU A 212 -22.74 9.09 -1.66
CA GLU A 212 -22.63 10.19 -2.61
C GLU A 212 -21.22 10.40 -3.17
N GLY A 213 -20.23 9.61 -2.73
CA GLY A 213 -18.84 9.72 -3.15
C GLY A 213 -18.10 10.96 -2.62
N LEU A 214 -18.61 11.56 -1.54
CA LEU A 214 -18.06 12.79 -0.94
C LEU A 214 -16.83 12.56 -0.05
N ASN A 215 -16.48 11.29 0.22
CA ASN A 215 -15.29 10.96 0.99
C ASN A 215 -14.04 11.50 0.30
N VAL A 216 -13.23 12.24 1.05
CA VAL A 216 -12.00 12.87 0.56
C VAL A 216 -10.81 11.98 0.90
N ARG A 217 -9.93 11.79 -0.08
CA ARG A 217 -8.65 11.07 0.09
C ARG A 217 -7.52 11.91 -0.47
N ASP A 218 -6.38 11.85 0.20
CA ASP A 218 -5.13 12.36 -0.35
C ASP A 218 -4.50 11.28 -1.24
N TRP A 219 -4.16 11.63 -2.48
CA TRP A 219 -3.69 10.69 -3.50
C TRP A 219 -2.21 10.85 -3.78
N LEU A 220 -1.46 9.77 -3.52
CA LEU A 220 0.00 9.69 -3.68
C LEU A 220 0.36 8.76 -4.85
N TYR A 221 1.09 9.29 -5.84
CA TYR A 221 1.58 8.45 -6.92
C TYR A 221 2.62 7.45 -6.42
N VAL A 222 2.49 6.18 -6.79
CA VAL A 222 3.25 5.09 -6.20
C VAL A 222 4.77 5.23 -6.34
N GLU A 223 5.27 5.81 -7.44
CA GLU A 223 6.70 6.03 -7.62
C GLU A 223 7.25 7.05 -6.62
N ASP A 224 6.48 8.10 -6.29
CA ASP A 224 6.88 9.09 -5.30
C ASP A 224 6.91 8.47 -3.89
N HIS A 225 5.97 7.57 -3.59
CA HIS A 225 6.01 6.79 -2.35
C HIS A 225 7.26 5.90 -2.29
N CYS A 226 7.60 5.22 -3.37
CA CYS A 226 8.82 4.39 -3.44
C CYS A 226 10.09 5.23 -3.17
N LYS A 227 10.17 6.45 -3.71
CA LYS A 227 11.27 7.39 -3.43
C LYS A 227 11.32 7.80 -1.95
N ALA A 228 10.16 8.02 -1.31
CA ALA A 228 10.08 8.32 0.12
C ALA A 228 10.63 7.17 0.97
N ILE A 229 10.17 5.94 0.72
CA ILE A 229 10.63 4.75 1.46
C ILE A 229 12.14 4.56 1.28
N ASP A 230 12.65 4.70 0.06
CA ASP A 230 14.07 4.61 -0.23
C ASP A 230 14.89 5.64 0.60
N LEU A 231 14.44 6.89 0.66
CA LEU A 231 15.10 7.90 1.51
C LEU A 231 15.00 7.55 2.99
N ILE A 232 13.86 7.05 3.48
CA ILE A 232 13.68 6.70 4.89
C ILE A 232 14.60 5.55 5.30
N ILE A 233 14.69 4.48 4.50
CA ILE A 233 15.54 3.33 4.86
C ILE A 233 17.03 3.65 4.87
N HIS A 234 17.47 4.56 4.00
CA HIS A 234 18.89 4.93 3.90
C HIS A 234 19.31 6.13 4.79
N LYS A 235 18.41 7.10 5.00
CA LYS A 235 18.73 8.38 5.64
C LYS A 235 17.82 8.76 6.80
N GLY A 236 16.67 8.11 6.94
CA GLY A 236 15.73 8.41 8.01
C GLY A 236 16.29 8.08 9.39
N ARG A 237 15.85 8.83 10.40
CA ARG A 237 16.24 8.56 11.78
C ARG A 237 15.64 7.25 12.28
N VAL A 238 16.43 6.51 13.05
CA VAL A 238 15.99 5.27 13.71
C VAL A 238 14.96 5.59 14.79
N GLY A 239 13.92 4.77 14.86
CA GLY A 239 12.82 4.91 15.82
C GLY A 239 11.70 5.86 15.39
N GLU A 240 11.86 6.55 14.26
CA GLU A 240 10.93 7.59 13.82
C GLU A 240 9.81 7.09 12.91
N VAL A 241 8.70 7.82 12.99
CA VAL A 241 7.55 7.72 12.06
C VAL A 241 7.64 8.89 11.08
N TYR A 242 7.34 8.64 9.82
CA TYR A 242 7.24 9.65 8.76
C TYR A 242 5.90 9.55 8.04
N ASN A 243 5.17 10.65 8.00
CA ASN A 243 4.01 10.80 7.15
C ASN A 243 4.43 11.03 5.69
N VAL A 244 3.81 10.30 4.76
CA VAL A 244 4.13 10.37 3.32
C VAL A 244 2.84 10.66 2.55
N GLY A 245 2.57 11.92 2.28
CA GLY A 245 1.33 12.41 1.64
C GLY A 245 1.54 13.00 0.25
N GLY A 246 0.48 12.97 -0.55
CA GLY A 246 0.49 13.46 -1.92
C GLY A 246 0.16 14.95 -2.08
N HIS A 247 -0.47 15.57 -1.09
CA HIS A 247 -1.10 16.89 -1.19
C HIS A 247 -2.11 17.00 -2.35
N ASN A 248 -2.78 15.89 -2.66
CA ASN A 248 -3.74 15.78 -3.76
C ASN A 248 -5.10 15.33 -3.21
N GLU A 249 -5.68 16.10 -2.28
CA GLU A 249 -7.00 15.80 -1.73
C GLU A 249 -8.09 15.92 -2.79
N LYS A 250 -8.87 14.87 -3.00
CA LYS A 250 -10.00 14.84 -3.93
C LYS A 250 -11.12 13.95 -3.38
N GLN A 251 -12.36 14.33 -3.69
CA GLN A 251 -13.51 13.47 -3.42
C GLN A 251 -13.51 12.25 -4.34
N ASN A 252 -14.00 11.12 -3.84
CA ASN A 252 -14.09 9.89 -4.64
C ASN A 252 -14.88 10.09 -5.93
N ILE A 253 -15.99 10.85 -5.89
CA ILE A 253 -16.80 11.15 -7.08
C ILE A 253 -16.03 11.97 -8.13
N GLU A 254 -15.17 12.91 -7.71
CA GLU A 254 -14.32 13.68 -8.63
C GLU A 254 -13.34 12.75 -9.37
N ILE A 255 -12.74 11.78 -8.66
CA ILE A 255 -11.85 10.79 -9.28
C ILE A 255 -12.58 10.00 -10.37
N VAL A 256 -13.79 9.53 -10.08
CA VAL A 256 -14.57 8.76 -11.05
C VAL A 256 -14.92 9.58 -12.29
N LYS A 257 -15.31 10.85 -12.10
CA LYS A 257 -15.58 11.77 -13.22
C LYS A 257 -14.34 12.07 -14.06
N ILE A 258 -13.17 12.24 -13.41
CA ILE A 258 -11.89 12.41 -14.13
C ILE A 258 -11.59 11.18 -14.98
N ILE A 259 -11.78 9.96 -14.45
CA ILE A 259 -11.57 8.71 -15.20
C ILE A 259 -12.53 8.61 -16.39
N CYS A 260 -13.83 8.93 -16.20
CA CYS A 260 -14.79 8.97 -17.30
C CYS A 260 -14.33 9.93 -18.41
N LYS A 261 -13.93 11.14 -18.04
CA LYS A 261 -13.46 12.18 -18.98
C LYS A 261 -12.22 11.72 -19.76
N GLU A 262 -11.20 11.21 -19.08
CA GLU A 262 -9.94 10.80 -19.72
C GLU A 262 -10.12 9.58 -20.64
N LEU A 263 -11.08 8.70 -20.34
CA LEU A 263 -11.43 7.54 -21.17
C LEU A 263 -12.50 7.82 -22.24
N GLY A 264 -13.04 9.04 -22.29
CA GLY A 264 -14.15 9.38 -23.20
C GLY A 264 -15.44 8.61 -22.91
N LYS A 265 -15.68 8.26 -21.66
CA LYS A 265 -16.88 7.52 -21.22
C LYS A 265 -17.92 8.43 -20.57
N PRO A 266 -19.23 8.13 -20.74
CA PRO A 266 -20.28 8.96 -20.19
C PRO A 266 -20.39 8.81 -18.66
N GLU A 267 -20.67 9.90 -17.95
CA GLU A 267 -20.93 9.88 -16.50
C GLU A 267 -22.19 9.08 -16.13
N SER A 268 -23.07 8.75 -17.09
CA SER A 268 -24.22 7.87 -16.86
C SER A 268 -23.86 6.44 -16.47
N LEU A 269 -22.59 6.05 -16.58
CA LEU A 269 -22.08 4.78 -16.03
C LEU A 269 -21.94 4.83 -14.51
N ILE A 270 -21.88 6.01 -13.89
CA ILE A 270 -21.75 6.16 -12.43
C ILE A 270 -23.05 5.70 -11.76
N THR A 271 -22.91 4.81 -10.79
CA THR A 271 -24.03 4.28 -10.01
C THR A 271 -23.70 4.40 -8.52
N HIS A 272 -24.58 5.06 -7.77
CA HIS A 272 -24.45 5.17 -6.32
C HIS A 272 -24.93 3.89 -5.66
N VAL A 273 -24.10 3.34 -4.77
CA VAL A 273 -24.39 2.11 -4.01
C VAL A 273 -24.41 2.40 -2.51
N GLY A 274 -25.01 1.50 -1.72
CA GLY A 274 -25.05 1.65 -0.26
C GLY A 274 -23.64 1.84 0.33
N ASP A 275 -23.49 2.79 1.26
CA ASP A 275 -22.21 3.07 1.88
C ASP A 275 -21.76 1.94 2.80
N ARG A 276 -20.44 1.82 3.01
CA ARG A 276 -19.86 0.81 3.89
C ARG A 276 -19.87 1.29 5.35
N LYS A 277 -19.87 0.36 6.28
CA LYS A 277 -19.74 0.65 7.72
C LYS A 277 -18.34 1.21 8.04
N GLY A 278 -18.27 2.20 8.92
CA GLY A 278 -17.01 2.79 9.36
C GLY A 278 -16.24 3.47 8.20
N HIS A 279 -16.96 4.10 7.28
CA HIS A 279 -16.36 4.81 6.15
C HIS A 279 -15.97 6.22 6.53
N ASP A 280 -14.71 6.41 6.87
CA ASP A 280 -14.16 7.73 7.22
C ASP A 280 -14.36 8.75 6.10
N MET A 281 -14.66 9.98 6.48
CA MET A 281 -15.03 11.03 5.55
C MET A 281 -13.82 11.70 4.90
N ARG A 282 -12.74 11.95 5.65
CA ARG A 282 -11.58 12.64 5.11
C ARG A 282 -10.26 12.13 5.71
N TYR A 283 -9.30 11.90 4.85
CA TYR A 283 -7.89 11.72 5.20
C TYR A 283 -7.07 12.81 4.55
N ALA A 284 -6.21 13.44 5.35
CA ALA A 284 -5.23 14.41 4.89
C ALA A 284 -4.03 14.36 5.83
N ILE A 285 -2.84 14.11 5.33
CA ILE A 285 -1.63 14.03 6.14
C ILE A 285 -0.66 15.19 5.84
N ASP A 286 0.04 15.61 6.90
CA ASP A 286 1.09 16.61 6.81
C ASP A 286 2.44 15.92 6.64
N PRO A 287 3.11 16.03 5.47
CA PRO A 287 4.44 15.47 5.22
C PRO A 287 5.59 16.42 5.59
N THR A 288 5.33 17.47 6.38
CA THR A 288 6.35 18.48 6.74
C THR A 288 7.60 17.86 7.35
N LYS A 289 7.46 16.85 8.19
CA LYS A 289 8.60 16.19 8.84
C LYS A 289 9.54 15.52 7.83
N ILE A 290 9.01 14.71 6.93
CA ILE A 290 9.84 14.04 5.91
C ILE A 290 10.49 15.07 4.97
N HIS A 291 9.78 16.16 4.64
CA HIS A 291 10.35 17.26 3.86
C HIS A 291 11.53 17.91 4.58
N ASN A 292 11.36 18.30 5.83
CA ASN A 292 12.38 19.00 6.59
C ASN A 292 13.62 18.15 6.88
N GLU A 293 13.41 16.85 7.16
CA GLU A 293 14.52 15.97 7.54
C GLU A 293 15.20 15.29 6.33
N LEU A 294 14.45 14.96 5.28
CA LEU A 294 14.93 14.16 4.15
C LEU A 294 14.82 14.86 2.79
N VAL A 295 14.34 16.12 2.77
CA VAL A 295 14.16 16.93 1.55
C VAL A 295 13.27 16.22 0.51
N TRP A 296 12.27 15.45 0.98
CA TRP A 296 11.33 14.77 0.11
C TRP A 296 10.04 15.56 -0.06
N LEU A 297 9.55 15.63 -1.29
CA LEU A 297 8.20 16.08 -1.68
C LEU A 297 7.70 15.19 -2.81
N PRO A 298 6.36 15.00 -2.94
CA PRO A 298 5.80 14.32 -4.10
C PRO A 298 6.06 15.16 -5.36
N GLU A 299 6.58 14.52 -6.40
CA GLU A 299 6.91 15.17 -7.68
C GLU A 299 5.76 15.10 -8.69
N THR A 300 4.86 14.11 -8.52
CA THR A 300 3.79 13.84 -9.48
C THR A 300 2.48 14.50 -9.04
N LYS A 301 2.03 15.50 -9.80
CA LYS A 301 0.69 16.07 -9.63
C LYS A 301 -0.37 15.03 -9.99
N PHE A 302 -1.53 15.09 -9.33
CA PHE A 302 -2.60 14.12 -9.57
C PHE A 302 -3.04 14.06 -11.04
N GLU A 303 -3.18 15.22 -11.69
CA GLU A 303 -3.62 15.33 -13.08
C GLU A 303 -2.68 14.64 -14.08
N ASP A 304 -1.38 14.59 -13.77
CA ASP A 304 -0.38 13.88 -14.58
C ASP A 304 -0.31 12.40 -14.21
N GLY A 305 -0.35 12.08 -12.92
CA GLY A 305 -0.29 10.73 -12.41
C GLY A 305 -1.49 9.88 -12.81
N ILE A 306 -2.71 10.46 -12.81
CA ILE A 306 -3.91 9.72 -13.23
C ILE A 306 -3.87 9.36 -14.72
N LYS A 307 -3.36 10.24 -15.58
CA LYS A 307 -3.17 9.97 -17.01
C LYS A 307 -2.14 8.86 -17.23
N LYS A 308 -1.00 8.93 -16.54
CA LYS A 308 0.01 7.85 -16.56
C LYS A 308 -0.60 6.51 -16.13
N THR A 309 -1.41 6.53 -15.07
CA THR A 309 -2.08 5.33 -14.55
C THR A 309 -3.06 4.76 -15.57
N ILE A 310 -3.94 5.58 -16.13
CA ILE A 310 -4.90 5.15 -17.17
C ILE A 310 -4.16 4.58 -18.39
N GLN A 311 -3.12 5.28 -18.87
CA GLN A 311 -2.33 4.80 -20.00
C GLN A 311 -1.69 3.45 -19.71
N TRP A 312 -1.16 3.28 -18.48
CA TRP A 312 -0.60 1.98 -18.08
C TRP A 312 -1.63 0.85 -18.16
N TYR A 313 -2.89 1.07 -17.71
CA TYR A 313 -3.96 0.07 -17.82
C TYR A 313 -4.34 -0.24 -19.27
N LEU A 314 -4.32 0.76 -20.14
CA LEU A 314 -4.54 0.56 -21.59
C LEU A 314 -3.45 -0.32 -22.21
N ASP A 315 -2.19 -0.05 -21.87
CA ASP A 315 -1.02 -0.75 -22.43
C ASP A 315 -0.82 -2.17 -21.84
N ASN A 316 -1.34 -2.41 -20.62
CA ASN A 316 -1.17 -3.67 -19.88
C ASN A 316 -2.47 -4.46 -19.71
N ARG A 317 -3.33 -4.43 -20.71
CA ARG A 317 -4.65 -5.06 -20.68
C ARG A 317 -4.60 -6.55 -20.32
N LYS A 318 -3.66 -7.29 -20.90
CA LYS A 318 -3.47 -8.72 -20.64
C LYS A 318 -3.18 -9.01 -19.15
N TRP A 319 -2.43 -8.13 -18.47
CA TRP A 319 -2.07 -8.30 -17.07
C TRP A 319 -3.32 -8.25 -16.18
N TRP A 320 -4.12 -7.17 -16.27
CA TRP A 320 -5.27 -7.03 -15.40
C TRP A 320 -6.46 -7.94 -15.80
N GLU A 321 -6.63 -8.29 -17.08
CA GLU A 321 -7.63 -9.27 -17.51
C GLU A 321 -7.37 -10.65 -16.89
N THR A 322 -6.12 -11.06 -16.78
CA THR A 322 -5.76 -12.31 -16.10
C THR A 322 -6.13 -12.26 -14.60
N ILE A 323 -5.90 -11.11 -13.96
CA ILE A 323 -6.16 -10.92 -12.53
C ILE A 323 -7.66 -10.88 -12.20
N ILE A 324 -8.48 -10.22 -13.02
CA ILE A 324 -9.92 -10.11 -12.78
C ILE A 324 -10.72 -11.36 -13.16
N SER A 325 -10.07 -12.43 -13.57
CA SER A 325 -10.70 -13.73 -13.83
C SER A 325 -10.89 -14.55 -12.53
N GLY A 326 -11.84 -15.51 -12.55
CA GLY A 326 -11.97 -16.49 -11.46
C GLY A 326 -12.46 -15.90 -10.12
N GLU A 327 -11.69 -16.07 -9.05
CA GLU A 327 -12.11 -15.69 -7.68
C GLU A 327 -12.44 -14.19 -7.53
N TYR A 328 -11.78 -13.33 -8.29
CA TYR A 328 -12.09 -11.90 -8.30
C TYR A 328 -13.54 -11.63 -8.76
N GLN A 329 -14.04 -12.33 -9.78
CA GLN A 329 -15.41 -12.14 -10.27
C GLN A 329 -16.43 -12.54 -9.21
N HIS A 330 -16.19 -13.60 -8.44
CA HIS A 330 -17.05 -14.00 -7.32
C HIS A 330 -17.06 -12.94 -6.22
N TYR A 331 -15.89 -12.42 -5.88
CA TYR A 331 -15.78 -11.33 -4.91
C TYR A 331 -16.52 -10.07 -5.39
N TYR A 332 -16.32 -9.65 -6.64
CA TYR A 332 -16.99 -8.49 -7.23
C TYR A 332 -18.52 -8.63 -7.21
N ALA A 333 -19.04 -9.78 -7.61
CA ALA A 333 -20.49 -10.05 -7.59
C ALA A 333 -21.07 -10.00 -6.17
N LYS A 334 -20.33 -10.51 -5.17
CA LYS A 334 -20.72 -10.44 -3.76
C LYS A 334 -20.77 -9.00 -3.25
N MET A 335 -19.79 -8.16 -3.59
CA MET A 335 -19.69 -6.79 -3.10
C MET A 335 -20.65 -5.81 -3.78
N TYR A 336 -20.92 -5.97 -5.06
CA TYR A 336 -21.66 -4.99 -5.87
C TYR A 336 -22.94 -5.55 -6.54
N GLY A 337 -23.12 -6.86 -6.61
CA GLY A 337 -24.25 -7.48 -7.32
C GLY A 337 -25.60 -7.39 -6.62
N ASN A 338 -25.64 -7.11 -5.32
CA ASN A 338 -26.84 -7.03 -4.48
C ASN A 338 -26.97 -5.70 -3.71
N ARG A 339 -26.26 -4.65 -4.10
CA ARG A 339 -26.28 -3.32 -3.45
C ARG A 339 -26.93 -2.26 -4.30
#